data_3a1e717a8dd77b8388fe04f417dc143b
#
_entry.id   3a1e717a8dd77b8388fe04f417dc143b
#
_cell.length_a   1.000
_cell.length_b   1.000
_cell.length_c   1.000
_cell.angle_alpha   90.00
_cell.angle_beta   90.00
_cell.angle_gamma   90.00
#
_symmetry.space_group_name_H-M   'P 1'
#
loop_
_entity.id
_entity.type
_entity.pdbx_description
1 polymer ?
#
loop_
_entity_poly.entity_id
_entity_poly.type
_entity_poly.pdbx_seq_one_letter_code
_entity_poly.pdbx_strand_id
1 'polypeptide(L)'
;MASTYSFAEKKRIRKSFEKISSAMSLPDILEIQTNSYDYFLQNIPDSTKRKNQGLESVFQSIFPINSVSGNARIEYLGYRLQEPEFDVRECLPRGKSFEAPLIIRCRIIFIDKATGEENLKSAREEDVYMGTIPLMTEHGTFVINGTERVVVSQLHRSPGLIFDHDLSLIHI
;
A
#
# COMPACT_ATOMS: atom_id res chain seq x y z
N MET A 1 -42.47 3.35 -35.60
CA MET A 1 -43.94 3.36 -35.33
C MET A 1 -44.16 4.40 -34.23
N ALA A 2 -44.89 5.47 -34.59
CA ALA A 2 -45.17 6.52 -33.62
C ALA A 2 -46.27 5.98 -32.66
N SER A 3 -46.00 5.93 -31.38
CA SER A 3 -46.95 5.57 -30.34
C SER A 3 -47.94 6.74 -30.19
N THR A 4 -49.16 6.52 -30.62
CA THR A 4 -50.26 7.47 -30.41
C THR A 4 -50.63 7.47 -28.93
N TYR A 5 -50.30 8.52 -28.23
CA TYR A 5 -50.74 8.69 -26.84
C TYR A 5 -52.24 9.04 -26.82
N SER A 6 -53.04 8.10 -26.35
CA SER A 6 -54.47 8.34 -26.09
C SER A 6 -54.62 8.99 -24.71
N PHE A 7 -55.20 10.17 -24.67
CA PHE A 7 -55.53 10.87 -23.41
C PHE A 7 -56.66 10.21 -22.62
N ALA A 8 -57.32 9.16 -23.17
CA ALA A 8 -58.41 8.44 -22.51
C ALA A 8 -57.93 7.39 -21.50
N GLU A 9 -56.70 6.92 -21.57
CA GLU A 9 -56.14 5.94 -20.62
C GLU A 9 -55.33 6.61 -19.53
N LYS A 10 -55.91 6.75 -18.35
CA LYS A 10 -55.21 7.22 -17.12
C LYS A 10 -54.31 6.17 -16.50
N LYS A 11 -53.93 5.12 -17.20
CA LYS A 11 -53.03 4.10 -16.69
C LYS A 11 -51.58 4.57 -16.81
N ARG A 12 -50.86 4.66 -15.69
CA ARG A 12 -49.43 4.86 -15.67
C ARG A 12 -48.73 3.71 -16.38
N ILE A 13 -48.08 3.97 -17.49
CA ILE A 13 -47.20 3.02 -18.13
C ILE A 13 -45.93 2.93 -17.26
N ARG A 14 -45.75 1.81 -16.56
CA ARG A 14 -44.52 1.53 -15.82
C ARG A 14 -43.55 0.88 -16.78
N LYS A 15 -42.35 1.52 -16.90
CA LYS A 15 -41.23 0.89 -17.58
C LYS A 15 -40.50 -0.02 -16.58
N SER A 16 -40.26 -1.26 -16.97
CA SER A 16 -39.37 -2.16 -16.25
C SER A 16 -37.95 -1.93 -16.77
N PHE A 17 -37.01 -1.69 -15.84
CA PHE A 17 -35.58 -1.56 -16.15
C PHE A 17 -34.80 -2.84 -15.82
N GLU A 18 -35.50 -3.90 -15.44
CA GLU A 18 -34.94 -5.17 -14.98
C GLU A 18 -34.09 -5.89 -16.03
N LYS A 19 -34.36 -5.68 -17.31
CA LYS A 19 -33.65 -6.29 -18.44
C LYS A 19 -32.74 -5.34 -19.20
N ILE A 20 -32.51 -4.15 -18.68
CA ILE A 20 -31.60 -3.21 -19.30
C ILE A 20 -30.20 -3.64 -18.92
N SER A 21 -29.37 -3.99 -19.91
CA SER A 21 -27.93 -4.26 -19.69
C SER A 21 -27.25 -3.03 -19.07
N SER A 22 -26.39 -3.26 -18.09
CA SER A 22 -25.60 -2.19 -17.51
C SER A 22 -24.78 -1.49 -18.59
N ALA A 23 -24.89 -0.18 -18.70
CA ALA A 23 -24.12 0.61 -19.66
C ALA A 23 -22.63 0.67 -19.30
N MET A 24 -22.30 0.57 -18.00
CA MET A 24 -20.95 0.49 -17.50
C MET A 24 -20.93 -0.28 -16.18
N SER A 25 -19.79 -0.87 -15.82
CA SER A 25 -19.59 -1.46 -14.49
C SER A 25 -19.64 -0.37 -13.41
N LEU A 26 -20.22 -0.70 -12.26
CA LEU A 26 -20.15 0.18 -11.11
C LEU A 26 -18.66 0.36 -10.71
N PRO A 27 -18.17 1.59 -10.58
CA PRO A 27 -16.81 1.83 -10.09
C PRO A 27 -16.73 1.42 -8.61
N ASP A 28 -15.62 0.81 -8.25
CA ASP A 28 -15.30 0.53 -6.85
C ASP A 28 -14.82 1.81 -6.18
N ILE A 29 -15.61 2.32 -5.24
CA ILE A 29 -15.31 3.58 -4.54
C ILE A 29 -14.11 3.41 -3.59
N LEU A 30 -13.84 2.19 -3.13
CA LEU A 30 -12.75 1.87 -2.20
C LEU A 30 -11.43 1.56 -2.93
N GLU A 31 -11.46 1.44 -4.25
CA GLU A 31 -10.31 1.05 -5.07
C GLU A 31 -9.08 1.94 -4.84
N ILE A 32 -9.30 3.23 -4.62
CA ILE A 32 -8.20 4.18 -4.35
C ILE A 32 -7.44 3.78 -3.08
N GLN A 33 -8.13 3.36 -2.04
CA GLN A 33 -7.51 2.98 -0.77
C GLN A 33 -6.89 1.59 -0.83
N THR A 34 -7.64 0.61 -1.29
CA THR A 34 -7.19 -0.78 -1.37
C THR A 34 -6.00 -0.93 -2.30
N ASN A 35 -6.09 -0.40 -3.53
CA ASN A 35 -4.99 -0.46 -4.49
C ASN A 35 -3.74 0.29 -4.02
N SER A 36 -3.89 1.43 -3.35
CA SER A 36 -2.74 2.18 -2.84
C SER A 36 -1.99 1.41 -1.75
N TYR A 37 -2.72 0.68 -0.91
CA TYR A 37 -2.12 -0.12 0.14
C TYR A 37 -1.50 -1.41 -0.38
N ASP A 38 -2.16 -2.08 -1.31
CA ASP A 38 -1.60 -3.23 -2.02
C ASP A 38 -0.34 -2.86 -2.80
N TYR A 39 -0.35 -1.70 -3.42
CA TYR A 39 0.80 -1.14 -4.09
C TYR A 39 1.95 -0.83 -3.13
N PHE A 40 1.65 -0.34 -1.92
CA PHE A 40 2.65 -0.09 -0.89
C PHE A 40 3.26 -1.39 -0.37
N LEU A 41 2.44 -2.36 -0.01
CA LEU A 41 2.88 -3.63 0.57
C LEU A 41 3.50 -4.59 -0.44
N GLN A 42 3.03 -4.58 -1.69
CA GLN A 42 3.45 -5.53 -2.72
C GLN A 42 3.62 -6.95 -2.18
N ASN A 43 2.58 -7.50 -1.55
CA ASN A 43 2.62 -8.81 -0.92
C ASN A 43 2.72 -9.95 -1.96
N ILE A 44 3.82 -9.95 -2.71
CA ILE A 44 4.15 -10.94 -3.72
C ILE A 44 5.20 -11.87 -3.12
N PRO A 45 5.02 -13.22 -3.18
CA PRO A 45 5.98 -14.17 -2.61
C PRO A 45 7.39 -14.02 -3.19
N ASP A 46 7.48 -13.75 -4.48
CA ASP A 46 8.75 -13.59 -5.19
C ASP A 46 9.26 -12.15 -5.09
N SER A 47 10.31 -11.92 -4.32
CA SER A 47 10.95 -10.61 -4.19
C SER A 47 11.45 -10.04 -5.52
N THR A 48 11.86 -10.90 -6.46
CA THR A 48 12.36 -10.49 -7.78
C THR A 48 11.30 -9.87 -8.69
N LYS A 49 10.02 -10.14 -8.43
CA LYS A 49 8.90 -9.59 -9.21
C LYS A 49 8.37 -8.27 -8.66
N ARG A 50 8.86 -7.85 -7.50
CA ARG A 50 8.45 -6.59 -6.90
C ARG A 50 9.03 -5.40 -7.66
N LYS A 51 8.22 -4.37 -7.80
CA LYS A 51 8.66 -3.11 -8.37
C LYS A 51 9.37 -2.29 -7.28
N ASN A 52 10.34 -1.48 -7.68
CA ASN A 52 11.01 -0.55 -6.75
C ASN A 52 10.09 0.60 -6.34
N GLN A 53 9.11 0.30 -5.48
CA GLN A 53 8.05 1.21 -5.05
C GLN A 53 7.55 0.82 -3.66
N GLY A 54 6.94 1.77 -2.94
CA GLY A 54 6.40 1.51 -1.61
C GLY A 54 7.45 1.00 -0.63
N LEU A 55 7.14 -0.06 0.09
CA LEU A 55 8.00 -0.63 1.13
C LEU A 55 9.32 -1.19 0.57
N GLU A 56 9.29 -1.79 -0.62
CA GLU A 56 10.49 -2.29 -1.31
C GLU A 56 11.50 -1.17 -1.58
N SER A 57 11.01 -0.01 -2.05
CA SER A 57 11.85 1.15 -2.33
C SER A 57 12.56 1.68 -1.06
N VAL A 58 11.88 1.63 0.08
CA VAL A 58 12.47 2.05 1.37
C VAL A 58 13.63 1.14 1.74
N PHE A 59 13.44 -0.17 1.65
CA PHE A 59 14.52 -1.12 1.95
C PHE A 59 15.69 -0.98 0.98
N GLN A 60 15.43 -0.86 -0.31
CA GLN A 60 16.50 -0.68 -1.30
C GLN A 60 17.27 0.63 -1.12
N SER A 61 16.67 1.66 -0.55
CA SER A 61 17.37 2.93 -0.26
C SER A 61 18.28 2.86 0.95
N ILE A 62 18.00 1.98 1.91
CA ILE A 62 18.75 1.84 3.16
C ILE A 62 19.89 0.84 3.00
N PHE A 63 19.63 -0.26 2.30
CA PHE A 63 20.63 -1.29 2.07
C PHE A 63 21.42 -1.03 0.77
N PRO A 64 22.69 -1.45 0.72
CA PRO A 64 23.44 -2.22 1.71
C PRO A 64 23.95 -1.37 2.89
N ILE A 65 23.96 -1.96 4.08
CA ILE A 65 24.50 -1.33 5.29
C ILE A 65 25.93 -1.81 5.49
N ASN A 66 26.88 -0.89 5.47
CA ASN A 66 28.29 -1.18 5.71
C ASN A 66 28.65 -0.95 7.17
N SER A 67 29.44 -1.84 7.73
CA SER A 67 30.03 -1.66 9.07
C SER A 67 30.98 -0.47 9.09
N VAL A 68 31.00 0.26 10.19
CA VAL A 68 31.93 1.38 10.41
C VAL A 68 33.41 0.92 10.29
N SER A 69 33.69 -0.32 10.69
CA SER A 69 35.02 -0.91 10.57
C SER A 69 35.36 -1.39 9.15
N GLY A 70 34.39 -1.42 8.22
CA GLY A 70 34.55 -1.89 6.85
C GLY A 70 34.72 -3.41 6.70
N ASN A 71 34.52 -4.19 7.79
CA ASN A 71 34.72 -5.63 7.78
C ASN A 71 33.48 -6.46 7.45
N ALA A 72 32.34 -5.84 7.42
CA ALA A 72 31.07 -6.52 7.18
C ALA A 72 30.13 -5.63 6.40
N ARG A 73 29.30 -6.26 5.60
CA ARG A 73 28.22 -5.63 4.85
C ARG A 73 26.94 -6.48 5.00
N ILE A 74 25.82 -5.81 5.20
CA ILE A 74 24.52 -6.44 5.25
C ILE A 74 23.79 -6.08 3.96
N GLU A 75 23.39 -7.10 3.22
CA GLU A 75 22.59 -6.98 1.99
C GLU A 75 21.16 -7.36 2.25
N TYR A 76 20.25 -6.70 1.58
CA TYR A 76 18.83 -6.99 1.57
C TYR A 76 18.50 -7.99 0.45
N LEU A 77 17.78 -9.04 0.78
CA LEU A 77 17.34 -10.05 -0.18
C LEU A 77 15.84 -9.96 -0.48
N GLY A 78 15.05 -9.50 0.47
CA GLY A 78 13.61 -9.38 0.34
C GLY A 78 12.92 -9.32 1.69
N TYR A 79 11.63 -9.02 1.69
CA TYR A 79 10.80 -9.10 2.88
C TYR A 79 9.61 -10.04 2.65
N ARG A 80 8.99 -10.44 3.73
CA ARG A 80 7.74 -11.19 3.73
C ARG A 80 6.88 -10.77 4.90
N LEU A 81 5.59 -10.80 4.69
CA LEU A 81 4.60 -10.67 5.76
C LEU A 81 4.19 -12.08 6.18
N GLN A 82 4.16 -12.32 7.48
CA GLN A 82 3.59 -13.54 8.03
C GLN A 82 2.08 -13.41 8.14
N GLU A 83 1.42 -14.54 8.39
CA GLU A 83 0.00 -14.54 8.69
C GLU A 83 -0.28 -13.78 9.99
N PRO A 84 -1.35 -13.00 10.05
CA PRO A 84 -1.76 -12.31 11.26
C PRO A 84 -2.11 -13.31 12.37
N GLU A 85 -1.80 -12.97 13.63
CA GLU A 85 -2.07 -13.82 14.77
C GLU A 85 -3.58 -13.96 15.06
N PHE A 86 -4.34 -12.90 14.79
CA PHE A 86 -5.78 -12.83 15.04
C PHE A 86 -6.53 -12.38 13.78
N ASP A 87 -7.71 -12.92 13.59
CA ASP A 87 -8.62 -12.45 12.54
C ASP A 87 -9.28 -11.12 12.96
N VAL A 88 -9.79 -10.38 11.98
CA VAL A 88 -10.48 -9.09 12.17
C VAL A 88 -11.59 -9.21 13.21
N ARG A 89 -12.39 -10.30 13.15
CA ARG A 89 -13.50 -10.54 14.08
C ARG A 89 -13.05 -10.76 15.52
N GLU A 90 -11.84 -11.29 15.71
CA GLU A 90 -11.27 -11.52 17.02
C GLU A 90 -10.57 -10.28 17.58
N CYS A 91 -9.98 -9.46 16.71
CA CYS A 91 -9.30 -8.23 17.12
C CYS A 91 -10.24 -7.22 17.78
N LEU A 92 -11.47 -7.10 17.25
CA LEU A 92 -12.47 -6.13 17.74
C LEU A 92 -12.81 -6.32 19.22
N PRO A 93 -13.29 -7.52 19.69
CA PRO A 93 -13.65 -7.71 21.09
C PRO A 93 -12.45 -7.80 22.03
N ARG A 94 -11.28 -8.21 21.51
CA ARG A 94 -10.05 -8.35 22.32
C ARG A 94 -9.25 -7.06 22.46
N GLY A 95 -9.65 -6.00 21.77
CA GLY A 95 -8.90 -4.75 21.78
C GLY A 95 -7.52 -4.85 21.13
N LYS A 96 -7.33 -5.79 20.19
CA LYS A 96 -6.08 -6.02 19.46
C LYS A 96 -6.08 -5.31 18.12
N SER A 97 -4.89 -5.15 17.55
CA SER A 97 -4.72 -4.64 16.19
C SER A 97 -4.68 -5.80 15.20
N PHE A 98 -5.27 -5.59 14.02
CA PHE A 98 -5.14 -6.53 12.91
C PHE A 98 -3.85 -6.21 12.16
N GLU A 99 -2.81 -6.97 12.46
CA GLU A 99 -1.46 -6.71 11.98
C GLU A 99 -0.72 -8.00 11.62
N ALA A 100 0.22 -7.89 10.71
CA ALA A 100 1.09 -8.99 10.30
C ALA A 100 2.54 -8.72 10.67
N PRO A 101 3.28 -9.73 11.16
CA PRO A 101 4.71 -9.61 11.40
C PRO A 101 5.46 -9.40 10.07
N LEU A 102 6.32 -8.39 10.04
CA LEU A 102 7.22 -8.10 8.93
C LEU A 102 8.58 -8.72 9.20
N ILE A 103 9.01 -9.58 8.30
CA ILE A 103 10.31 -10.23 8.33
C ILE A 103 11.10 -9.83 7.11
N ILE A 104 12.35 -9.43 7.33
CA ILE A 104 13.30 -9.11 6.27
C ILE A 104 14.33 -10.23 6.21
N ARG A 105 14.61 -10.71 5.01
CA ARG A 105 15.71 -11.62 4.76
C ARG A 105 16.94 -10.83 4.38
N CYS A 106 17.98 -10.97 5.21
CA CYS A 106 19.25 -10.28 5.05
C CYS A 106 20.37 -11.29 4.86
N ARG A 107 21.42 -10.86 4.15
CA ARG A 107 22.68 -11.58 4.00
C ARG A 107 23.79 -10.76 4.60
N ILE A 108 24.56 -11.36 5.52
CA ILE A 108 25.75 -10.75 6.10
C ILE A 108 26.97 -11.30 5.34
N ILE A 109 27.78 -10.40 4.80
CA ILE A 109 29.02 -10.71 4.11
C ILE A 109 30.17 -10.14 4.91
N PHE A 110 31.17 -10.95 5.18
CA PHE A 110 32.41 -10.52 5.83
C PHE A 110 33.48 -10.18 4.78
N ILE A 111 34.13 -9.04 4.93
CA ILE A 111 35.12 -8.52 4.02
C ILE A 111 36.49 -8.60 4.72
N ASP A 112 37.45 -9.24 4.08
CA ASP A 112 38.83 -9.28 4.60
C ASP A 112 39.53 -7.96 4.28
N LYS A 113 40.03 -7.29 5.32
CA LYS A 113 40.77 -6.00 5.19
C LYS A 113 42.05 -6.11 4.42
N ALA A 114 42.73 -7.27 4.47
CA ALA A 114 44.04 -7.43 3.88
C ALA A 114 43.99 -7.56 2.36
N THR A 115 42.96 -8.22 1.86
CA THR A 115 42.78 -8.50 0.42
C THR A 115 41.66 -7.68 -0.23
N GLY A 116 40.74 -7.14 0.58
CA GLY A 116 39.55 -6.45 0.07
C GLY A 116 38.53 -7.43 -0.56
N GLU A 117 38.79 -8.74 -0.45
CA GLU A 117 37.93 -9.75 -1.03
C GLU A 117 36.75 -10.08 -0.13
N GLU A 118 35.60 -10.26 -0.75
CA GLU A 118 34.38 -10.70 -0.07
C GLU A 118 34.44 -12.20 0.23
N ASN A 119 34.39 -12.53 1.51
CA ASN A 119 34.41 -13.93 1.92
C ASN A 119 33.00 -14.55 1.81
N LEU A 120 32.61 -14.91 0.60
CA LEU A 120 31.30 -15.53 0.31
C LEU A 120 31.09 -16.88 1.01
N LYS A 121 32.17 -17.57 1.39
CA LYS A 121 32.08 -18.86 2.11
C LYS A 121 31.59 -18.69 3.55
N SER A 122 31.73 -17.50 4.13
CA SER A 122 31.24 -17.16 5.48
C SER A 122 29.96 -16.32 5.45
N ALA A 123 29.39 -16.09 4.28
CA ALA A 123 28.11 -15.37 4.17
C ALA A 123 26.99 -16.17 4.83
N ARG A 124 26.21 -15.49 5.68
CA ARG A 124 25.05 -16.06 6.36
C ARG A 124 23.82 -15.31 5.96
N GLU A 125 22.76 -16.06 5.68
CA GLU A 125 21.42 -15.52 5.46
C GLU A 125 20.57 -15.76 6.69
N GLU A 126 19.93 -14.72 7.17
CA GLU A 126 19.06 -14.78 8.34
C GLU A 126 17.79 -13.97 8.11
N ASP A 127 16.71 -14.45 8.71
CA ASP A 127 15.43 -13.76 8.73
C ASP A 127 15.36 -12.89 9.98
N VAL A 128 15.21 -11.58 9.79
CA VAL A 128 15.17 -10.58 10.86
C VAL A 128 13.76 -10.05 11.03
N TYR A 129 13.23 -10.16 12.23
CA TYR A 129 11.94 -9.58 12.61
C TYR A 129 12.08 -8.05 12.77
N MET A 130 11.30 -7.28 12.00
CA MET A 130 11.36 -5.81 12.03
C MET A 130 10.23 -5.17 12.83
N GLY A 131 9.20 -5.92 13.15
CA GLY A 131 8.01 -5.42 13.81
C GLY A 131 6.74 -5.91 13.12
N THR A 132 5.63 -5.26 13.40
CA THR A 132 4.34 -5.57 12.82
C THR A 132 3.86 -4.43 11.92
N ILE A 133 3.12 -4.79 10.87
CA ILE A 133 2.45 -3.83 9.99
C ILE A 133 0.95 -4.08 10.06
N PRO A 134 0.13 -3.03 10.31
CA PRO A 134 -1.32 -3.17 10.28
C PRO A 134 -1.77 -3.57 8.88
N LEU A 135 -2.73 -4.49 8.80
CA LEU A 135 -3.32 -4.94 7.54
C LEU A 135 -4.63 -4.20 7.29
N MET A 136 -4.89 -3.92 6.01
CA MET A 136 -6.16 -3.36 5.57
C MET A 136 -7.20 -4.48 5.43
N THR A 137 -8.43 -4.22 5.85
CA THR A 137 -9.56 -5.12 5.65
C THR A 137 -10.09 -4.99 4.21
N GLU A 138 -10.96 -5.91 3.80
CA GLU A 138 -11.65 -5.85 2.51
C GLU A 138 -12.46 -4.56 2.30
N HIS A 139 -12.85 -3.91 3.39
CA HIS A 139 -13.61 -2.66 3.38
C HIS A 139 -12.75 -1.40 3.37
N GLY A 140 -11.42 -1.54 3.23
CA GLY A 140 -10.50 -0.40 3.23
C GLY A 140 -10.28 0.21 4.61
N THR A 141 -10.61 -0.50 5.69
CA THR A 141 -10.43 -0.06 7.08
C THR A 141 -9.21 -0.73 7.71
N PHE A 142 -8.70 -0.13 8.78
CA PHE A 142 -7.68 -0.70 9.66
C PHE A 142 -8.28 -0.94 11.03
N VAL A 143 -8.00 -2.09 11.64
CA VAL A 143 -8.38 -2.34 13.03
C VAL A 143 -7.17 -2.10 13.92
N ILE A 144 -7.21 -1.05 14.72
CA ILE A 144 -6.15 -0.64 15.63
C ILE A 144 -6.70 -0.60 17.05
N ASN A 145 -6.14 -1.42 17.94
CA ASN A 145 -6.59 -1.53 19.34
C ASN A 145 -8.10 -1.79 19.46
N GLY A 146 -8.63 -2.68 18.63
CA GLY A 146 -10.04 -3.03 18.63
C GLY A 146 -10.99 -1.99 18.05
N THR A 147 -10.47 -0.93 17.43
CA THR A 147 -11.28 0.12 16.81
C THR A 147 -11.02 0.16 15.31
N GLU A 148 -12.08 0.16 14.52
CA GLU A 148 -11.95 0.37 13.08
C GLU A 148 -11.64 1.82 12.75
N ARG A 149 -10.64 2.02 11.90
CA ARG A 149 -10.18 3.33 11.47
C ARG A 149 -10.01 3.37 9.96
N VAL A 150 -10.23 4.53 9.38
CA VAL A 150 -10.06 4.77 7.94
C VAL A 150 -9.08 5.91 7.73
N VAL A 151 -8.20 5.76 6.74
CA VAL A 151 -7.35 6.85 6.27
C VAL A 151 -8.17 7.71 5.32
N VAL A 152 -8.41 8.97 5.69
CA VAL A 152 -9.15 9.93 4.87
C VAL A 152 -8.16 10.72 4.02
N SER A 153 -8.34 10.71 2.70
CA SER A 153 -7.53 11.51 1.80
C SER A 153 -7.81 13.00 2.05
N GLN A 154 -6.75 13.78 2.22
CA GLN A 154 -6.83 15.21 2.44
C GLN A 154 -6.15 15.96 1.30
N LEU A 155 -6.88 16.89 0.71
CA LEU A 155 -6.32 17.81 -0.27
C LEU A 155 -5.73 19.02 0.45
N HIS A 156 -4.46 19.28 0.27
CA HIS A 156 -3.80 20.46 0.82
C HIS A 156 -2.83 21.07 -0.19
N ARG A 157 -2.46 22.30 0.04
CA ARG A 157 -1.46 22.97 -0.78
C ARG A 157 -0.10 22.28 -0.63
N SER A 158 0.61 22.07 -1.73
CA SER A 158 1.96 21.52 -1.68
C SER A 158 2.88 22.39 -0.83
N PRO A 159 3.73 21.81 0.00
CA PRO A 159 4.77 22.56 0.68
C PRO A 159 5.75 23.13 -0.37
N GLY A 160 6.12 24.39 -0.22
CA GLY A 160 7.02 25.07 -1.14
C GLY A 160 6.79 26.59 -1.16
N LEU A 161 7.66 27.29 -1.88
CA LEU A 161 7.52 28.71 -2.16
C LEU A 161 6.80 28.87 -3.49
N ILE A 162 5.70 29.61 -3.46
CA ILE A 162 4.91 29.94 -4.65
C ILE A 162 5.05 31.43 -4.86
N PHE A 163 5.66 31.81 -5.98
CA PHE A 163 5.79 33.20 -6.40
C PHE A 163 4.64 33.52 -7.35
N ASP A 164 3.92 34.57 -7.05
CA ASP A 164 2.89 35.15 -7.89
C ASP A 164 3.19 36.65 -8.08
N HIS A 165 2.80 37.23 -9.20
CA HIS A 165 2.97 38.65 -9.45
C HIS A 165 1.60 39.24 -9.76
N ASP A 166 1.31 40.33 -9.12
CA ASP A 166 0.10 41.09 -9.38
C ASP A 166 0.35 42.15 -10.44
N LEU A 167 -0.30 41.99 -11.58
CA LEU A 167 -0.21 42.93 -12.68
C LEU A 167 -0.86 44.29 -12.38
N SER A 168 -1.60 44.41 -11.28
CA SER A 168 -2.27 45.63 -10.89
C SER A 168 -1.31 46.77 -10.48
N LEU A 169 -0.06 46.42 -10.15
CA LEU A 169 0.96 47.41 -9.76
C LEU A 169 1.67 48.08 -10.93
N ILE A 170 1.33 47.74 -12.18
CA ILE A 170 1.97 48.34 -13.37
C ILE A 170 1.32 49.66 -13.80
N HIS A 171 0.24 50.03 -13.15
CA HIS A 171 -0.51 51.26 -13.48
C HIS A 171 -0.40 52.34 -12.41
N ILE A 172 0.78 52.61 -11.91
CA ILE A 172 1.04 53.85 -11.12
C ILE A 172 1.99 54.73 -11.94
#